data_56eb07683fc80790126d7af03de9069c
#
_entry.id   56eb07683fc80790126d7af03de9069c
#
_cell.length_a   1.000
_cell.length_b   1.000
_cell.length_c   1.000
_cell.angle_alpha   90.00
_cell.angle_beta   90.00
_cell.angle_gamma   90.00
#
_symmetry.space_group_name_H-M   'P 1'
#
loop_
_entity.id
_entity.type
_entity.pdbx_description
1 polymer ?
#
loop_
_entity_poly.entity_id
_entity_poly.type
_entity_poly.pdbx_seq_one_letter_code
_entity_poly.pdbx_strand_id
1 'polypeptide(L)'
;MRAVVQRVKGASVKVDGDLISSVGPGLCVLVGIHKSDTKKDIDWLVNKLLTLKLFGDEGGKRWSKNVVDSGHEILCVSQFTLYYSLKGTKLDFHNAMPATQSQPFYEEFLSS
;
A
#
# COMPACT_ATOMS: atom_id res chain seq x y z
N MET A 1 -6.21 7.42 -4.70
CA MET A 1 -5.28 6.29 -4.45
C MET A 1 -6.05 5.01 -4.24
N ARG A 2 -5.49 3.92 -4.69
CA ARG A 2 -6.01 2.57 -4.42
C ARG A 2 -4.94 1.75 -3.73
N ALA A 3 -5.38 0.87 -2.84
CA ALA A 3 -4.46 -0.02 -2.15
C ALA A 3 -5.03 -1.43 -2.07
N VAL A 4 -4.15 -2.39 -2.26
CA VAL A 4 -4.43 -3.80 -1.94
C VAL A 4 -3.63 -4.11 -0.68
N VAL A 5 -4.33 -4.50 0.38
CA VAL A 5 -3.74 -4.72 1.70
C VAL A 5 -3.79 -6.20 2.04
N GLN A 6 -2.65 -6.78 2.33
CA GLN A 6 -2.54 -8.19 2.69
C GLN A 6 -1.83 -8.32 4.04
N ARG A 7 -2.41 -9.11 4.93
CA ARG A 7 -1.72 -9.51 6.16
C ARG A 7 -0.67 -10.55 5.82
N VAL A 8 0.55 -10.38 6.33
CA VAL A 8 1.67 -11.27 6.05
C VAL A 8 2.40 -11.64 7.34
N LYS A 9 3.01 -12.81 7.34
CA LYS A 9 3.97 -13.22 8.37
C LYS A 9 5.36 -12.65 8.09
N GLY A 10 5.62 -12.34 6.84
CA GLY A 10 6.82 -11.67 6.37
C GLY A 10 6.66 -11.34 4.91
N ALA A 11 7.36 -10.32 4.46
CA ALA A 11 7.37 -9.89 3.07
C ALA A 11 8.71 -9.22 2.75
N SER A 12 9.11 -9.28 1.50
CA SER A 12 10.33 -8.64 1.04
C SER A 12 10.21 -8.18 -0.40
N VAL A 13 11.04 -7.19 -0.75
CA VAL A 13 11.19 -6.72 -2.13
C VAL A 13 12.64 -6.93 -2.55
N LYS A 14 12.83 -7.60 -3.68
CA LYS A 14 14.13 -7.80 -4.31
C LYS A 14 14.12 -7.19 -5.71
N VAL A 15 15.24 -6.61 -6.10
CA VAL A 15 15.45 -6.10 -7.46
C VAL A 15 16.77 -6.67 -7.95
N ASP A 16 16.74 -7.36 -9.08
CA ASP A 16 17.91 -8.02 -9.68
C ASP A 16 18.68 -8.91 -8.69
N GLY A 17 17.93 -9.60 -7.82
CA GLY A 17 18.52 -10.47 -6.80
C GLY A 17 18.93 -9.80 -5.52
N ASP A 18 18.94 -8.46 -5.48
CA ASP A 18 19.31 -7.68 -4.29
C ASP A 18 18.09 -7.38 -3.43
N LEU A 19 18.21 -7.63 -2.13
CA LEU A 19 17.16 -7.32 -1.16
C LEU A 19 17.10 -5.80 -0.94
N ILE A 20 15.97 -5.19 -1.29
CA ILE A 20 15.76 -3.76 -1.12
C ILE A 20 15.12 -3.46 0.24
N SER A 21 14.13 -4.25 0.63
CA SER A 21 13.43 -4.08 1.90
C SER A 21 12.78 -5.38 2.32
N SER A 22 12.62 -5.54 3.63
CA SER A 22 11.88 -6.68 4.20
C SER A 22 11.19 -6.28 5.49
N VAL A 23 10.10 -6.97 5.80
CA VAL A 23 9.36 -6.82 7.05
C VAL A 23 9.04 -8.19 7.61
N GLY A 24 8.86 -8.27 8.93
CA GLY A 24 8.29 -9.41 9.62
C GLY A 24 6.76 -9.39 9.56
N PRO A 25 6.08 -9.85 10.62
CA PRO A 25 4.61 -9.84 10.63
C PRO A 25 4.04 -8.44 10.46
N GLY A 26 3.03 -8.32 9.62
CA GLY A 26 2.40 -7.03 9.37
C GLY A 26 1.56 -7.00 8.12
N LEU A 27 1.71 -5.92 7.36
CA LEU A 27 0.97 -5.68 6.13
C LEU A 27 1.92 -5.54 4.94
N CYS A 28 1.54 -6.14 3.83
CA CYS A 28 2.10 -5.84 2.52
C CYS A 28 1.04 -5.06 1.75
N VAL A 29 1.39 -3.86 1.31
CA VAL A 29 0.44 -2.94 0.69
C VAL A 29 0.91 -2.57 -0.71
N LEU A 30 0.10 -2.90 -1.70
CA LEU A 30 0.30 -2.43 -3.08
C LEU A 30 -0.46 -1.12 -3.23
N VAL A 31 0.22 -0.08 -3.67
CA VAL A 31 -0.34 1.28 -3.74
C VAL A 31 -0.37 1.75 -5.18
N GLY A 32 -1.57 2.10 -5.66
CA GLY A 32 -1.76 2.76 -6.94
C GLY A 32 -2.11 4.24 -6.74
N ILE A 33 -1.57 5.10 -7.58
CA ILE A 33 -1.78 6.54 -7.50
C ILE A 33 -2.54 6.99 -8.74
N HIS A 34 -3.68 7.66 -8.52
CA HIS A 34 -4.47 8.27 -9.58
C HIS A 34 -3.88 9.62 -9.98
N LYS A 35 -3.97 9.96 -11.27
CA LYS A 35 -3.42 11.23 -11.79
C LYS A 35 -3.98 12.48 -11.12
N SER A 36 -5.15 12.42 -10.50
CA SER A 36 -5.78 13.55 -9.79
C SER A 36 -5.64 13.48 -8.28
N ASP A 37 -4.85 12.54 -7.74
CA ASP A 37 -4.62 12.44 -6.30
C ASP A 37 -3.87 13.65 -5.75
N THR A 38 -4.20 14.03 -4.52
CA THR A 38 -3.60 15.13 -3.79
C THR A 38 -3.14 14.67 -2.42
N LYS A 39 -2.55 15.58 -1.64
CA LYS A 39 -2.15 15.29 -0.27
C LYS A 39 -3.30 14.81 0.62
N LYS A 40 -4.53 15.25 0.35
CA LYS A 40 -5.71 14.76 1.09
C LYS A 40 -5.90 13.25 0.92
N ASP A 41 -5.63 12.73 -0.26
CA ASP A 41 -5.70 11.29 -0.53
C ASP A 41 -4.60 10.54 0.19
N ILE A 42 -3.38 11.09 0.25
CA ILE A 42 -2.27 10.55 1.03
C ILE A 42 -2.67 10.46 2.50
N ASP A 43 -3.13 11.56 3.08
CA ASP A 43 -3.48 11.63 4.50
C ASP A 43 -4.59 10.64 4.85
N TRP A 44 -5.59 10.52 3.98
CA TRP A 44 -6.69 9.57 4.19
C TRP A 44 -6.20 8.13 4.18
N LEU A 45 -5.40 7.76 3.18
CA LEU A 45 -4.92 6.37 3.04
C LEU A 45 -3.96 5.99 4.16
N VAL A 46 -3.02 6.88 4.51
CA VAL A 46 -2.10 6.65 5.62
C VAL A 46 -2.87 6.44 6.92
N ASN A 47 -3.86 7.29 7.21
CA ASN A 47 -4.68 7.15 8.40
C ASN A 47 -5.40 5.79 8.41
N LYS A 48 -5.98 5.38 7.30
CA LYS A 48 -6.70 4.09 7.22
C LYS A 48 -5.76 2.91 7.38
N LEU A 49 -4.57 2.93 6.77
CA LEU A 49 -3.60 1.85 6.92
C LEU A 49 -3.15 1.68 8.37
N LEU A 50 -3.02 2.77 9.11
CA LEU A 50 -2.56 2.75 10.49
C LEU A 50 -3.68 2.44 11.50
N THR A 51 -4.92 2.73 11.18
CA THR A 51 -6.04 2.65 12.12
C THR A 51 -7.01 1.49 11.88
N LEU A 52 -7.07 0.94 10.66
CA LEU A 52 -7.95 -0.19 10.38
C LEU A 52 -7.57 -1.41 11.24
N LYS A 53 -8.58 -2.00 11.86
CA LYS A 53 -8.40 -3.15 12.76
C LYS A 53 -8.35 -4.44 11.95
N LEU A 54 -7.17 -4.78 11.47
CA LEU A 54 -6.94 -5.91 10.57
C LEU A 54 -6.34 -7.13 11.28
N PHE A 55 -6.02 -7.02 12.56
CA PHE A 55 -5.40 -8.08 13.35
C PHE A 55 -6.28 -8.50 14.50
N GLY A 56 -6.08 -9.73 14.96
CA GLY A 56 -6.73 -10.23 16.17
C GLY A 56 -5.97 -9.83 17.44
N ASP A 57 -6.65 -9.91 18.58
CA ASP A 57 -6.04 -9.70 19.88
C ASP A 57 -5.59 -11.02 20.51
N GLU A 58 -4.96 -10.93 21.69
CA GLU A 58 -4.46 -12.09 22.42
C GLU A 58 -5.59 -12.98 22.95
N GLY A 59 -6.79 -12.43 23.10
CA GLY A 59 -7.98 -13.17 23.52
C GLY A 59 -8.69 -13.91 22.39
N GLY A 60 -8.14 -13.86 21.18
CA GLY A 60 -8.72 -14.52 19.99
C GLY A 60 -9.80 -13.73 19.27
N LYS A 61 -10.08 -12.50 19.69
CA LYS A 61 -11.04 -11.65 19.00
C LYS A 61 -10.43 -11.15 17.68
N ARG A 62 -11.04 -11.52 16.55
CA ARG A 62 -10.62 -11.09 15.23
C ARG A 62 -11.00 -9.63 14.97
N TRP A 63 -10.25 -8.97 14.10
CA TRP A 63 -10.53 -7.61 13.62
C TRP A 63 -10.63 -6.60 14.77
N SER A 64 -9.75 -6.70 15.75
CA SER A 64 -9.79 -5.90 16.97
C SER A 64 -8.60 -4.97 17.18
N LYS A 65 -7.47 -5.22 16.50
CA LYS A 65 -6.25 -4.40 16.64
C LYS A 65 -5.75 -3.90 15.29
N ASN A 66 -5.23 -2.68 15.27
CA ASN A 66 -4.55 -2.13 14.10
C ASN A 66 -3.07 -2.54 14.09
N VAL A 67 -2.37 -2.18 13.00
CA VAL A 67 -0.95 -2.55 12.81
C VAL A 67 -0.05 -1.91 13.85
N VAL A 68 -0.34 -0.69 14.27
CA VAL A 68 0.45 0.05 15.27
C VAL A 68 0.34 -0.61 16.64
N ASP A 69 -0.89 -0.87 17.09
CA ASP A 69 -1.14 -1.50 18.40
C ASP A 69 -0.62 -2.92 18.47
N SER A 70 -0.52 -3.59 17.32
CA SER A 70 0.04 -4.94 17.24
C SER A 70 1.58 -4.94 17.20
N GLY A 71 2.23 -3.78 17.07
CA GLY A 71 3.67 -3.69 16.95
C GLY A 71 4.20 -4.28 15.64
N HIS A 72 3.39 -4.32 14.61
CA HIS A 72 3.74 -4.89 13.31
C HIS A 72 4.25 -3.84 12.33
N GLU A 73 4.76 -4.31 11.20
CA GLU A 73 5.40 -3.48 10.18
C GLU A 73 4.54 -3.41 8.92
N ILE A 74 4.82 -2.40 8.09
CA ILE A 74 4.17 -2.24 6.78
C ILE A 74 5.24 -2.17 5.70
N LEU A 75 5.10 -3.02 4.68
CA LEU A 75 5.88 -2.93 3.45
C LEU A 75 4.98 -2.41 2.34
N CYS A 76 5.33 -1.25 1.77
CA CYS A 76 4.60 -0.66 0.66
C CYS A 76 5.33 -0.88 -0.66
N VAL A 77 4.56 -1.19 -1.69
CA VAL A 77 5.06 -1.34 -3.06
C VAL A 77 4.16 -0.53 -3.98
N SER A 78 4.77 0.33 -4.79
CA SER A 78 4.03 1.10 -5.80
C SER A 78 3.62 0.18 -6.95
N GLN A 79 2.33 0.27 -7.37
CA GLN A 79 1.78 -0.55 -8.43
C GLN A 79 0.78 0.25 -9.27
N PHE A 80 1.24 0.85 -10.37
CA PHE A 80 0.41 1.70 -11.22
C PHE A 80 -0.75 0.95 -11.89
N THR A 81 -0.61 -0.35 -12.12
CA THR A 81 -1.62 -1.17 -12.76
C THR A 81 -2.91 -1.32 -11.96
N LEU A 82 -2.92 -0.88 -10.68
CA LEU A 82 -4.16 -0.80 -9.90
C LEU A 82 -5.16 0.19 -10.48
N TYR A 83 -4.69 1.19 -11.25
CA TYR A 83 -5.54 2.13 -11.96
C TYR A 83 -5.67 1.73 -13.42
N TYR A 84 -6.38 0.65 -13.63
CA TYR A 84 -6.69 0.15 -14.96
C TYR A 84 -8.15 0.42 -15.32
N SER A 85 -8.42 0.50 -16.61
CA SER A 85 -9.75 0.35 -17.17
C SER A 85 -9.67 -0.61 -18.35
N LEU A 86 -10.80 -1.16 -18.74
CA LEU A 86 -10.85 -2.13 -19.83
C LEU A 86 -11.38 -1.48 -21.09
N LYS A 87 -10.66 -1.71 -22.20
CA LYS A 87 -11.13 -1.43 -23.57
C LYS A 87 -11.26 -2.76 -24.29
N GLY A 88 -12.43 -3.40 -24.19
CA GLY A 88 -12.57 -4.79 -24.63
C GLY A 88 -11.71 -5.71 -23.78
N THR A 89 -10.73 -6.35 -24.40
CA THR A 89 -9.74 -7.22 -23.73
C THR A 89 -8.41 -6.52 -23.45
N LYS A 90 -8.28 -5.25 -23.80
CA LYS A 90 -7.06 -4.47 -23.60
C LYS A 90 -7.14 -3.65 -22.32
N LEU A 91 -6.04 -3.64 -21.55
CA LEU A 91 -5.91 -2.78 -20.38
C LEU A 91 -5.49 -1.37 -20.80
N ASP A 92 -6.07 -0.39 -20.13
CA ASP A 92 -5.77 1.02 -20.31
C ASP A 92 -5.44 1.64 -18.94
N PHE A 93 -4.34 2.39 -18.88
CA PHE A 93 -3.82 2.96 -17.63
C PHE A 93 -3.82 4.49 -17.65
N HIS A 94 -4.69 5.11 -18.47
CA HIS A 94 -4.72 6.59 -18.59
C HIS A 94 -5.06 7.31 -17.28
N ASN A 95 -5.68 6.64 -16.31
CA ASN A 95 -6.00 7.22 -15.00
C ASN A 95 -4.85 7.10 -14.00
N ALA A 96 -3.81 6.32 -14.30
CA ALA A 96 -2.65 6.24 -13.43
C ALA A 96 -1.81 7.51 -13.54
N MET A 97 -1.26 7.95 -12.39
CA MET A 97 -0.34 9.09 -12.37
C MET A 97 0.93 8.75 -13.15
N PRO A 98 1.41 9.62 -14.07
CA PRO A 98 2.66 9.37 -14.80
C PRO A 98 3.85 9.19 -13.85
N ALA A 99 4.80 8.33 -14.22
CA ALA A 99 5.93 7.96 -13.37
C ALA A 99 6.75 9.17 -12.90
N THR A 100 6.93 10.18 -13.75
CA THR A 100 7.66 11.40 -13.39
C THR A 100 7.02 12.20 -12.26
N GLN A 101 5.70 12.09 -12.08
CA GLN A 101 4.94 12.74 -11.03
C GLN A 101 4.67 11.80 -9.86
N SER A 102 4.47 10.50 -10.13
CA SER A 102 4.10 9.54 -9.09
C SER A 102 5.25 9.22 -8.15
N GLN A 103 6.50 9.24 -8.62
CA GLN A 103 7.64 8.93 -7.77
C GLN A 103 7.79 9.91 -6.59
N PRO A 104 7.83 11.24 -6.80
CA PRO A 104 7.88 12.16 -5.66
C PRO A 104 6.62 12.11 -4.80
N PHE A 105 5.46 11.88 -5.41
CA PHE A 105 4.20 11.74 -4.69
C PHE A 105 4.21 10.49 -3.78
N TYR A 106 4.73 9.37 -4.29
CA TYR A 106 4.87 8.14 -3.51
C TYR A 106 5.87 8.31 -2.36
N GLU A 107 6.97 9.01 -2.59
CA GLU A 107 7.95 9.31 -1.53
C GLU A 107 7.31 10.14 -0.41
N GLU A 108 6.48 11.13 -0.75
CA GLU A 108 5.69 11.89 0.23
C GLU A 108 4.75 10.98 1.02
N PHE A 109 4.09 10.04 0.34
CA PHE A 109 3.24 9.04 1.00
C PHE A 109 4.03 8.21 2.01
N LEU A 110 5.21 7.73 1.65
CA LEU A 110 6.04 6.91 2.53
C LEU A 110 6.53 7.68 3.76
N SER A 111 6.73 8.99 3.65
CA SER A 111 7.21 9.83 4.74
C SER A 111 6.12 10.39 5.64
N SER A 112 4.88 10.14 5.31
CA SER A 112 3.72 10.66 6.06
C SER A 112 3.37 9.87 7.31
#